data_dd90801ca50503aa796625d79d69d0de
#
_entry.id   dd90801ca50503aa796625d79d69d0de
#
_cell.length_a   1.000
_cell.length_b   1.000
_cell.length_c   1.000
_cell.angle_alpha   90.00
_cell.angle_beta   90.00
_cell.angle_gamma   90.00
#
_symmetry.space_group_name_H-M   'P 1'
#
loop_
_entity.id
_entity.type
_entity.pdbx_description
1 polymer ?
#
loop_
_entity_poly.entity_id
_entity_poly.type
_entity_poly.pdbx_seq_one_letter_code
_entity_poly.pdbx_strand_id
1 'polypeptide(L)'
;MTTADQTVDAAPLIAVLAFLALLATFAWTLFDFRSDVELWARRDLGLRARLAADALRAPLATQNIRRIGEIGQDLKNRHDLLLTVYSPQGGVFYRVAARAESDVSEAVMSGEYRIELGRPKKSVFLPFYEALVGFALAALVGIVGMFVVFFALYRQRVRIREMAKVEKFRSDFIADVSHEIKTPLTGILGAVEMLGESEKAIGEGEEGGGGDGVRVKLLAMITKESKRLQALVQEILDLARLERVGEKLNRVETDLAALVADVAQRYGVVARADAAPRLQTVFASCDPQLVEQALSNLVENAKRHSGSTDITLTLAAPDPSGLVRLIVEDRGIGIPAEHIPRIFERFHRVDPARAAESGGAGLGLSIVRRIARLHGGDVTCENVLPHGARFTLTLPCAIARGTCACNSRHSTR
;
A
#
# COMPACT_ATOMS: atom_id res chain seq x y z
N MET A 1 10.54 3.70 17.59
CA MET A 1 10.54 4.31 16.25
C MET A 1 11.71 5.29 16.21
N THR A 2 12.79 4.90 15.57
CA THR A 2 14.04 5.65 15.54
C THR A 2 13.98 6.72 14.45
N THR A 3 14.68 7.84 14.66
CA THR A 3 14.78 9.05 13.80
C THR A 3 15.14 8.77 12.32
N ALA A 4 15.59 7.57 11.99
CA ALA A 4 15.89 7.15 10.62
C ALA A 4 14.65 6.88 9.74
N ASP A 5 13.49 6.60 10.32
CA ASP A 5 12.25 6.32 9.56
C ASP A 5 11.53 7.61 9.12
N GLN A 6 11.72 8.71 9.85
CA GLN A 6 11.12 10.01 9.47
C GLN A 6 11.87 10.71 8.33
N THR A 7 13.15 10.42 8.11
CA THR A 7 13.93 11.03 7.02
C THR A 7 13.63 10.45 5.64
N VAL A 8 13.05 9.25 5.59
CA VAL A 8 12.70 8.58 4.32
C VAL A 8 11.43 9.15 3.69
N ASP A 9 10.52 9.68 4.51
CA ASP A 9 9.29 10.31 4.02
C ASP A 9 9.51 11.76 3.52
N ALA A 10 10.62 12.40 3.88
CA ALA A 10 10.96 13.74 3.42
C ALA A 10 11.62 13.77 2.02
N ALA A 11 12.17 12.68 1.54
CA ALA A 11 12.89 12.61 0.27
C ALA A 11 12.06 13.06 -0.95
N PRO A 12 10.78 12.68 -1.12
CA PRO A 12 9.96 13.17 -2.22
C PRO A 12 9.67 14.67 -2.11
N LEU A 13 9.48 15.18 -0.90
CA LEU A 13 9.25 16.61 -0.65
C LEU A 13 10.49 17.45 -1.01
N ILE A 14 11.68 17.00 -0.63
CA ILE A 14 12.95 17.63 -0.96
C ILE A 14 13.17 17.65 -2.48
N ALA A 15 12.87 16.56 -3.18
CA ALA A 15 12.97 16.48 -4.64
C ALA A 15 12.02 17.46 -5.34
N VAL A 16 10.79 17.60 -4.85
CA VAL A 16 9.80 18.57 -5.37
C VAL A 16 10.26 20.01 -5.12
N LEU A 17 10.77 20.32 -3.93
CA LEU A 17 11.28 21.67 -3.60
C LEU A 17 12.52 22.02 -4.43
N ALA A 18 13.46 21.11 -4.62
CA ALA A 18 14.62 21.29 -5.49
C ALA A 18 14.21 21.54 -6.95
N PHE A 19 13.21 20.84 -7.42
CA PHE A 19 12.66 21.02 -8.76
C PHE A 19 11.99 22.38 -8.93
N LEU A 20 11.19 22.84 -7.97
CA LEU A 20 10.55 24.16 -7.98
C LEU A 20 11.60 25.28 -7.95
N ALA A 21 12.68 25.12 -7.17
CA ALA A 21 13.79 26.05 -7.15
C ALA A 21 14.52 26.13 -8.50
N LEU A 22 14.73 24.99 -9.17
CA LEU A 22 15.31 24.93 -10.53
C LEU A 22 14.39 25.61 -11.57
N LEU A 23 13.08 25.42 -11.50
CA LEU A 23 12.13 26.11 -12.36
C LEU A 23 12.13 27.63 -12.14
N ALA A 24 12.19 28.06 -10.89
CA ALA A 24 12.25 29.49 -10.55
C ALA A 24 13.54 30.16 -11.05
N THR A 25 14.70 29.51 -10.87
CA THR A 25 15.99 29.99 -11.39
C THR A 25 16.00 30.04 -12.91
N PHE A 26 15.42 29.03 -13.56
CA PHE A 26 15.29 29.00 -15.00
C PHE A 26 14.38 30.12 -15.54
N ALA A 27 13.24 30.35 -14.92
CA ALA A 27 12.34 31.44 -15.29
C ALA A 27 13.00 32.82 -15.13
N TRP A 28 13.80 33.00 -14.06
CA TRP A 28 14.57 34.22 -13.83
C TRP A 28 15.63 34.44 -14.90
N THR A 29 16.42 33.42 -15.25
CA THR A 29 17.45 33.53 -16.30
C THR A 29 16.86 33.82 -17.67
N LEU A 30 15.65 33.30 -17.98
CA LEU A 30 14.93 33.61 -19.19
C LEU A 30 14.48 35.06 -19.27
N PHE A 31 14.01 35.62 -18.17
CA PHE A 31 13.57 37.00 -18.10
C PHE A 31 14.74 37.95 -18.30
N ASP A 32 15.85 37.67 -17.65
CA ASP A 32 17.09 38.46 -17.73
C ASP A 32 17.67 38.41 -19.15
N PHE A 33 17.78 37.24 -19.73
CA PHE A 33 18.28 37.04 -21.11
C PHE A 33 17.44 37.76 -22.18
N ARG A 34 16.11 37.88 -21.98
CA ARG A 34 15.26 38.63 -22.90
C ARG A 34 15.62 40.11 -22.96
N SER A 35 15.92 40.72 -21.84
CA SER A 35 16.34 42.16 -21.77
C SER A 35 17.70 42.35 -22.44
N ASP A 36 18.62 41.38 -22.27
CA ASP A 36 19.95 41.41 -22.88
C ASP A 36 19.90 41.31 -24.40
N VAL A 37 19.04 40.44 -24.94
CA VAL A 37 18.80 40.29 -26.39
C VAL A 37 18.26 41.59 -27.01
N GLU A 38 17.34 42.27 -26.33
CA GLU A 38 16.81 43.54 -26.81
C GLU A 38 17.89 44.64 -26.80
N LEU A 39 18.67 44.68 -25.72
CA LEU A 39 19.78 45.66 -25.61
C LEU A 39 20.87 45.40 -26.68
N TRP A 40 21.20 44.14 -26.92
CA TRP A 40 22.13 43.76 -27.97
C TRP A 40 21.60 44.16 -29.36
N ALA A 41 20.33 43.85 -29.64
CA ALA A 41 19.69 44.24 -30.89
C ALA A 41 19.70 45.74 -31.14
N ARG A 42 19.45 46.55 -30.11
CA ARG A 42 19.56 48.04 -30.21
C ARG A 42 20.97 48.48 -30.50
N ARG A 43 22.01 47.91 -29.86
CA ARG A 43 23.41 48.22 -30.13
C ARG A 43 23.83 47.87 -31.56
N ASP A 44 23.47 46.67 -32.04
CA ASP A 44 23.74 46.24 -33.42
C ASP A 44 23.04 47.16 -34.44
N LEU A 45 21.78 47.53 -34.18
CA LEU A 45 21.02 48.44 -35.00
C LEU A 45 21.67 49.86 -35.01
N GLY A 46 22.15 50.37 -33.87
CA GLY A 46 22.81 51.65 -33.77
C GLY A 46 24.11 51.70 -34.61
N LEU A 47 24.91 50.61 -34.59
CA LEU A 47 26.08 50.50 -35.43
C LEU A 47 25.73 50.51 -36.92
N ARG A 48 24.73 49.69 -37.33
CA ARG A 48 24.26 49.59 -38.70
C ARG A 48 23.59 50.87 -39.18
N ALA A 49 22.90 51.60 -38.30
CA ALA A 49 22.30 52.89 -38.60
C ALA A 49 23.35 53.97 -38.92
N ARG A 50 24.51 53.94 -38.21
CA ARG A 50 25.67 54.81 -38.52
C ARG A 50 26.25 54.50 -39.90
N LEU A 51 26.47 53.22 -40.22
CA LEU A 51 26.98 52.79 -41.52
C LEU A 51 25.98 53.15 -42.65
N ALA A 52 24.70 52.97 -42.42
CA ALA A 52 23.65 53.39 -43.38
C ALA A 52 23.61 54.90 -43.53
N ALA A 53 23.80 55.67 -42.47
CA ALA A 53 23.86 57.14 -42.50
C ALA A 53 25.02 57.63 -43.33
N ASP A 54 26.21 57.03 -43.19
CA ASP A 54 27.37 57.37 -44.01
C ASP A 54 27.15 57.00 -45.51
N ALA A 55 26.56 55.82 -45.80
CA ALA A 55 26.24 55.41 -47.15
C ALA A 55 25.13 56.28 -47.82
N LEU A 56 24.24 56.82 -47.04
CA LEU A 56 23.16 57.67 -47.51
C LEU A 56 23.52 59.16 -47.59
N ARG A 57 24.66 59.57 -47.03
CA ARG A 57 25.08 60.99 -46.94
C ARG A 57 25.13 61.69 -48.31
N ALA A 58 25.79 61.11 -49.30
CA ALA A 58 25.90 61.67 -50.67
C ALA A 58 24.57 61.59 -51.46
N PRO A 59 23.81 60.46 -51.45
CA PRO A 59 22.49 60.39 -52.05
C PRO A 59 21.48 61.38 -51.46
N LEU A 60 21.51 61.65 -50.15
CA LEU A 60 20.63 62.63 -49.50
C LEU A 60 20.97 64.07 -49.88
N ALA A 61 22.28 64.42 -49.93
CA ALA A 61 22.74 65.72 -50.34
C ALA A 61 22.35 66.06 -51.78
N THR A 62 22.27 65.06 -52.64
CA THR A 62 21.86 65.18 -54.07
C THR A 62 20.40 64.87 -54.31
N GLN A 63 19.60 64.60 -53.27
CA GLN A 63 18.21 64.18 -53.32
C GLN A 63 17.91 63.03 -54.28
N ASN A 64 18.87 62.13 -54.46
CA ASN A 64 18.78 60.99 -55.38
C ASN A 64 17.94 59.87 -54.77
N ILE A 65 16.60 59.99 -54.92
CA ILE A 65 15.60 59.09 -54.36
C ILE A 65 15.80 57.63 -54.88
N ARG A 66 16.24 57.44 -56.14
CA ARG A 66 16.47 56.10 -56.70
C ARG A 66 17.60 55.40 -55.94
N ARG A 67 18.72 56.09 -55.68
CA ARG A 67 19.85 55.49 -54.94
C ARG A 67 19.55 55.25 -53.47
N ILE A 68 18.76 56.12 -52.87
CA ILE A 68 18.24 55.90 -51.53
C ILE A 68 17.37 54.64 -51.48
N GLY A 69 16.51 54.44 -52.49
CA GLY A 69 15.67 53.26 -52.62
C GLY A 69 16.45 51.96 -52.82
N GLU A 70 17.51 51.97 -53.65
CA GLU A 70 18.36 50.81 -53.83
C GLU A 70 19.06 50.35 -52.54
N ILE A 71 19.59 51.30 -51.76
CA ILE A 71 20.22 51.07 -50.49
C ILE A 71 19.17 50.54 -49.46
N GLY A 72 18.02 51.17 -49.40
CA GLY A 72 16.95 50.72 -48.49
C GLY A 72 16.40 49.34 -48.81
N GLN A 73 16.27 48.97 -50.06
CA GLN A 73 15.84 47.67 -50.51
C GLN A 73 16.90 46.59 -50.26
N ASP A 74 18.20 46.92 -50.40
CA ASP A 74 19.29 46.00 -50.08
C ASP A 74 19.34 45.73 -48.54
N LEU A 75 19.18 46.74 -47.73
CA LEU A 75 19.06 46.63 -46.28
C LEU A 75 17.92 45.72 -45.86
N LYS A 76 16.76 45.86 -46.50
CA LYS A 76 15.62 45.01 -46.24
C LYS A 76 15.85 43.56 -46.69
N ASN A 77 16.33 43.36 -47.91
CA ASN A 77 16.45 42.03 -48.50
C ASN A 77 17.56 41.17 -47.88
N ARG A 78 18.71 41.81 -47.52
CA ARG A 78 19.88 41.11 -46.94
C ARG A 78 19.88 41.01 -45.43
N HIS A 79 19.27 41.99 -44.78
CA HIS A 79 19.43 42.14 -43.33
C HIS A 79 18.14 42.25 -42.54
N ASP A 80 16.97 42.18 -43.23
CA ASP A 80 15.65 42.37 -42.64
C ASP A 80 15.53 43.70 -41.87
N LEU A 81 16.18 44.77 -42.42
CA LEU A 81 16.17 46.09 -41.83
C LEU A 81 15.22 47.04 -42.56
N LEU A 82 14.41 47.74 -41.78
CA LEU A 82 13.45 48.73 -42.27
C LEU A 82 14.05 50.12 -42.20
N LEU A 83 14.28 50.75 -43.37
CA LEU A 83 14.81 52.09 -43.45
C LEU A 83 13.67 53.13 -43.50
N THR A 84 13.73 54.11 -42.61
CA THR A 84 12.91 55.34 -42.67
C THR A 84 13.82 56.52 -42.60
N VAL A 85 13.68 57.46 -43.53
CA VAL A 85 14.41 58.72 -43.56
C VAL A 85 13.40 59.83 -43.35
N TYR A 86 13.72 60.72 -42.40
CA TYR A 86 12.90 61.88 -42.07
C TYR A 86 13.57 63.16 -42.63
N SER A 87 12.77 64.08 -43.15
CA SER A 87 13.21 65.37 -43.60
C SER A 87 13.62 66.28 -42.41
N PRO A 88 14.34 67.36 -42.64
CA PRO A 88 14.64 68.35 -41.62
C PRO A 88 13.42 68.94 -40.90
N GLN A 89 12.29 68.92 -41.58
CA GLN A 89 10.99 69.40 -41.04
C GLN A 89 10.23 68.35 -40.27
N GLY A 90 10.79 67.11 -40.08
CA GLY A 90 10.18 66.04 -39.31
C GLY A 90 9.21 65.10 -40.07
N GLY A 91 8.93 65.42 -41.34
CA GLY A 91 8.11 64.55 -42.20
C GLY A 91 8.89 63.35 -42.74
N VAL A 92 8.21 62.24 -43.09
CA VAL A 92 8.84 61.10 -43.70
C VAL A 92 9.22 61.43 -45.12
N PHE A 93 10.54 61.46 -45.39
CA PHE A 93 11.09 61.71 -46.74
C PHE A 93 11.11 60.43 -47.58
N TYR A 94 11.54 59.30 -46.99
CA TYR A 94 11.59 58.03 -47.67
C TYR A 94 11.32 56.87 -46.69
N ARG A 95 10.62 55.82 -47.11
CA ARG A 95 10.38 54.64 -46.29
C ARG A 95 10.31 53.38 -47.19
N VAL A 96 11.05 52.32 -46.80
CA VAL A 96 11.07 51.06 -47.54
C VAL A 96 9.83 50.22 -47.22
N ALA A 97 9.35 50.24 -45.99
CA ALA A 97 8.16 49.52 -45.55
C ALA A 97 7.48 50.21 -44.36
N ALA A 98 6.20 49.97 -44.16
CA ALA A 98 5.46 50.45 -43.00
C ALA A 98 6.07 49.76 -41.73
N ARG A 99 6.33 50.61 -40.73
CA ARG A 99 6.85 50.14 -39.43
C ARG A 99 5.70 49.83 -38.50
N ALA A 100 5.80 48.73 -37.76
CA ALA A 100 4.92 48.42 -36.63
C ALA A 100 5.45 49.12 -35.37
N GLU A 101 4.57 49.60 -34.49
CA GLU A 101 4.96 50.23 -33.19
C GLU A 101 5.82 49.36 -32.30
N SER A 102 5.71 48.03 -32.52
CA SER A 102 6.43 47.02 -31.74
C SER A 102 7.89 46.77 -32.20
N ASP A 103 8.33 47.36 -33.30
CA ASP A 103 9.69 47.11 -33.86
C ASP A 103 10.80 47.75 -33.03
N VAL A 104 11.93 47.02 -32.92
CA VAL A 104 13.16 47.58 -32.32
C VAL A 104 13.75 48.56 -33.33
N SER A 105 14.06 49.77 -32.92
CA SER A 105 14.64 50.76 -33.82
C SER A 105 15.69 51.64 -33.15
N GLU A 106 16.59 52.18 -33.97
CA GLU A 106 17.61 53.16 -33.60
C GLU A 106 17.67 54.24 -34.69
N ALA A 107 17.88 55.46 -34.26
CA ALA A 107 17.95 56.61 -35.14
C ALA A 107 19.30 57.34 -35.06
N VAL A 108 19.82 57.80 -36.21
CA VAL A 108 21.07 58.52 -36.34
C VAL A 108 20.86 59.72 -37.27
N MET A 109 21.51 60.83 -37.03
CA MET A 109 21.49 62.00 -37.92
C MET A 109 22.55 61.87 -39.02
N SER A 110 22.16 62.17 -40.25
CA SER A 110 23.08 62.31 -41.38
C SER A 110 22.84 63.67 -42.05
N GLY A 111 23.67 64.66 -41.71
CA GLY A 111 23.40 66.05 -42.04
C GLY A 111 22.12 66.56 -41.37
N GLU A 112 21.19 67.11 -42.15
CA GLU A 112 19.89 67.59 -41.67
C GLU A 112 18.82 66.49 -41.61
N TYR A 113 19.11 65.29 -42.13
CA TYR A 113 18.15 64.17 -42.18
C TYR A 113 18.32 63.24 -41.00
N ARG A 114 17.17 62.77 -40.43
CA ARG A 114 17.16 61.72 -39.40
C ARG A 114 16.92 60.37 -40.08
N ILE A 115 17.85 59.47 -39.96
CA ILE A 115 17.78 58.10 -40.47
C ILE A 115 17.44 57.18 -39.32
N GLU A 116 16.36 56.41 -39.49
CA GLU A 116 15.92 55.44 -38.53
C GLU A 116 15.96 54.03 -39.19
N LEU A 117 16.70 53.11 -38.55
CA LEU A 117 16.65 51.70 -38.92
C LEU A 117 15.82 50.95 -37.89
N GLY A 118 14.91 50.14 -38.36
CA GLY A 118 14.09 49.27 -37.56
C GLY A 118 14.26 47.80 -37.93
N ARG A 119 14.06 46.90 -36.96
CA ARG A 119 13.97 45.50 -37.21
C ARG A 119 12.71 44.94 -36.52
N PRO A 120 11.93 44.09 -37.21
CA PRO A 120 10.74 43.47 -36.61
C PRO A 120 11.11 42.70 -35.36
N LYS A 121 10.38 42.89 -34.26
CA LYS A 121 10.62 42.13 -33.01
C LYS A 121 10.61 40.64 -33.25
N LYS A 122 9.75 40.16 -34.14
CA LYS A 122 9.66 38.74 -34.48
C LYS A 122 10.98 38.17 -35.00
N SER A 123 11.70 38.89 -35.90
CA SER A 123 12.99 38.42 -36.43
C SER A 123 14.13 38.51 -35.40
N VAL A 124 14.04 39.39 -34.41
CA VAL A 124 15.02 39.49 -33.31
C VAL A 124 14.85 38.32 -32.33
N PHE A 125 13.62 37.96 -32.00
CA PHE A 125 13.35 37.00 -30.93
C PHE A 125 13.09 35.56 -31.42
N LEU A 126 12.82 35.34 -32.73
CA LEU A 126 12.51 33.99 -33.26
C LEU A 126 13.60 32.95 -32.95
N PRO A 127 14.91 33.19 -33.18
CA PRO A 127 15.97 32.25 -32.88
C PRO A 127 16.05 31.93 -31.38
N PHE A 128 15.72 32.91 -30.55
CA PHE A 128 15.67 32.73 -29.09
C PHE A 128 14.52 31.79 -28.67
N TYR A 129 13.32 31.97 -29.23
CA TYR A 129 12.19 31.09 -28.93
C TYR A 129 12.41 29.65 -29.43
N GLU A 130 13.06 29.47 -30.57
CA GLU A 130 13.41 28.15 -31.07
C GLU A 130 14.39 27.42 -30.13
N ALA A 131 15.45 28.11 -29.67
CA ALA A 131 16.38 27.56 -28.72
C ALA A 131 15.69 27.23 -27.37
N LEU A 132 14.79 28.13 -26.91
CA LEU A 132 14.01 27.93 -25.70
C LEU A 132 13.15 26.67 -25.74
N VAL A 133 12.44 26.45 -26.84
CA VAL A 133 11.61 25.26 -27.02
C VAL A 133 12.47 24.01 -27.00
N GLY A 134 13.65 24.04 -27.63
CA GLY A 134 14.60 22.92 -27.60
C GLY A 134 15.06 22.59 -26.18
N PHE A 135 15.42 23.60 -25.39
CA PHE A 135 15.80 23.40 -23.96
C PHE A 135 14.64 22.91 -23.12
N ALA A 136 13.43 23.44 -23.31
CA ALA A 136 12.26 23.01 -22.56
C ALA A 136 11.92 21.53 -22.84
N LEU A 137 12.00 21.08 -24.10
CA LEU A 137 11.81 19.69 -24.46
C LEU A 137 12.88 18.77 -23.85
N ALA A 138 14.16 19.16 -23.90
CA ALA A 138 15.24 18.39 -23.29
C ALA A 138 15.07 18.28 -21.75
N ALA A 139 14.68 19.38 -21.10
CA ALA A 139 14.39 19.39 -19.67
C ALA A 139 13.21 18.46 -19.33
N LEU A 140 12.13 18.50 -20.12
CA LEU A 140 10.96 17.63 -19.94
C LEU A 140 11.34 16.16 -20.04
N VAL A 141 12.14 15.78 -21.05
CA VAL A 141 12.63 14.39 -21.21
C VAL A 141 13.47 13.97 -20.01
N GLY A 142 14.36 14.85 -19.53
CA GLY A 142 15.19 14.60 -18.33
C GLY A 142 14.34 14.37 -17.09
N ILE A 143 13.30 15.19 -16.89
CA ILE A 143 12.36 15.06 -15.76
C ILE A 143 11.59 13.75 -15.81
N VAL A 144 11.05 13.40 -16.97
CA VAL A 144 10.31 12.14 -17.15
C VAL A 144 11.23 10.95 -16.91
N GLY A 145 12.47 10.98 -17.43
CA GLY A 145 13.48 9.95 -17.18
C GLY A 145 13.80 9.79 -15.68
N MET A 146 14.02 10.91 -14.98
CA MET A 146 14.26 10.89 -13.53
C MET A 146 13.07 10.32 -12.75
N PHE A 147 11.84 10.69 -13.14
CA PHE A 147 10.62 10.17 -12.51
C PHE A 147 10.47 8.66 -12.71
N VAL A 148 10.77 8.15 -13.91
CA VAL A 148 10.73 6.70 -14.21
C VAL A 148 11.74 5.94 -13.36
N VAL A 149 12.98 6.43 -13.26
CA VAL A 149 14.04 5.82 -12.42
C VAL A 149 13.64 5.86 -10.96
N PHE A 150 13.15 7.00 -10.45
CA PHE A 150 12.69 7.13 -9.07
C PHE A 150 11.56 6.14 -8.76
N PHE A 151 10.57 6.04 -9.62
CA PHE A 151 9.45 5.11 -9.44
C PHE A 151 9.87 3.64 -9.49
N ALA A 152 10.81 3.29 -10.37
CA ALA A 152 11.39 1.94 -10.42
C ALA A 152 12.13 1.58 -9.13
N LEU A 153 12.98 2.48 -8.62
CA LEU A 153 13.70 2.30 -7.35
C LEU A 153 12.75 2.25 -6.15
N TYR A 154 11.71 3.08 -6.13
CA TYR A 154 10.67 3.04 -5.09
C TYR A 154 9.94 1.69 -5.07
N ARG A 155 9.49 1.20 -6.24
CA ARG A 155 8.87 -0.13 -6.35
C ARG A 155 9.79 -1.25 -5.89
N GLN A 156 11.07 -1.19 -6.24
CA GLN A 156 12.06 -2.17 -5.81
C GLN A 156 12.22 -2.16 -4.28
N ARG A 157 12.30 -0.99 -3.65
CA ARG A 157 12.39 -0.87 -2.18
C ARG A 157 11.16 -1.42 -1.48
N VAL A 158 9.95 -1.16 -2.00
CA VAL A 158 8.71 -1.72 -1.44
C VAL A 158 8.74 -3.25 -1.50
N ARG A 159 9.12 -3.84 -2.63
CA ARG A 159 9.24 -5.31 -2.78
C ARG A 159 10.25 -5.92 -1.82
N ILE A 160 11.42 -5.28 -1.67
CA ILE A 160 12.46 -5.77 -0.72
C ILE A 160 11.94 -5.74 0.72
N ARG A 161 11.22 -4.69 1.12
CA ARG A 161 10.61 -4.60 2.46
C ARG A 161 9.55 -5.67 2.70
N GLU A 162 8.72 -5.95 1.70
CA GLU A 162 7.72 -7.01 1.78
C GLU A 162 8.39 -8.40 1.88
N MET A 163 9.41 -8.66 1.05
CA MET A 163 10.18 -9.91 1.14
C MET A 163 10.88 -10.06 2.49
N ALA A 164 11.49 -9.00 3.02
CA ALA A 164 12.14 -9.03 4.33
C ALA A 164 11.15 -9.31 5.48
N LYS A 165 9.90 -8.78 5.39
CA LYS A 165 8.84 -9.11 6.35
C LYS A 165 8.44 -10.58 6.29
N VAL A 166 8.29 -11.13 5.08
CA VAL A 166 7.95 -12.55 4.87
C VAL A 166 9.08 -13.45 5.38
N GLU A 167 10.34 -13.12 5.09
CA GLU A 167 11.50 -13.89 5.53
C GLU A 167 11.65 -13.85 7.07
N LYS A 168 11.51 -12.67 7.68
CA LYS A 168 11.51 -12.55 9.13
C LYS A 168 10.40 -13.39 9.76
N PHE A 169 9.18 -13.27 9.21
CA PHE A 169 8.03 -14.05 9.67
C PHE A 169 8.27 -15.57 9.57
N ARG A 170 8.91 -16.03 8.48
CA ARG A 170 9.28 -17.44 8.31
C ARG A 170 10.35 -17.88 9.32
N SER A 171 11.35 -17.03 9.57
CA SER A 171 12.40 -17.32 10.53
C SER A 171 11.85 -17.42 11.96
N ASP A 172 11.04 -16.43 12.37
CA ASP A 172 10.40 -16.41 13.69
C ASP A 172 9.50 -17.67 13.86
N PHE A 173 8.70 -18.04 12.83
CA PHE A 173 7.90 -19.24 12.85
C PHE A 173 8.70 -20.53 13.03
N ILE A 174 9.83 -20.70 12.34
CA ILE A 174 10.70 -21.87 12.48
C ILE A 174 11.30 -21.93 13.88
N ALA A 175 11.69 -20.79 14.45
CA ALA A 175 12.22 -20.71 15.80
C ALA A 175 11.18 -21.12 16.84
N ASP A 176 9.95 -20.60 16.74
CA ASP A 176 8.84 -20.93 17.64
C ASP A 176 8.46 -22.41 17.56
N VAL A 177 8.33 -22.96 16.35
CA VAL A 177 8.07 -24.40 16.14
C VAL A 177 9.16 -25.25 16.77
N SER A 178 10.44 -24.88 16.58
CA SER A 178 11.56 -25.63 17.12
C SER A 178 11.54 -25.64 18.65
N HIS A 179 11.18 -24.52 19.26
CA HIS A 179 11.06 -24.41 20.72
C HIS A 179 9.88 -25.23 21.25
N GLU A 180 8.71 -25.18 20.61
CA GLU A 180 7.52 -25.93 21.04
C GLU A 180 7.66 -27.45 20.83
N ILE A 181 8.47 -27.91 19.85
CA ILE A 181 8.84 -29.33 19.67
C ILE A 181 9.86 -29.79 20.71
N LYS A 182 10.87 -28.97 21.02
CA LYS A 182 11.95 -29.34 21.93
C LYS A 182 11.44 -29.65 23.34
N THR A 183 10.48 -28.88 23.83
CA THR A 183 9.94 -29.02 25.20
C THR A 183 9.34 -30.40 25.46
N PRO A 184 8.34 -30.92 24.72
CA PRO A 184 7.79 -32.24 24.93
C PRO A 184 8.79 -33.35 24.63
N LEU A 185 9.68 -33.14 23.65
CA LEU A 185 10.74 -34.13 23.34
C LEU A 185 11.71 -34.32 24.51
N THR A 186 12.13 -33.21 25.15
CA THR A 186 12.97 -33.28 26.36
C THR A 186 12.26 -33.98 27.50
N GLY A 187 10.94 -33.73 27.67
CA GLY A 187 10.12 -34.44 28.67
C GLY A 187 10.05 -35.97 28.41
N ILE A 188 9.89 -36.38 27.17
CA ILE A 188 9.87 -37.78 26.76
C ILE A 188 11.24 -38.44 27.04
N LEU A 189 12.33 -37.80 26.59
CA LEU A 189 13.69 -38.33 26.78
C LEU A 189 14.05 -38.49 28.27
N GLY A 190 13.77 -37.44 29.08
CA GLY A 190 14.02 -37.51 30.53
C GLY A 190 13.21 -38.63 31.22
N ALA A 191 11.93 -38.81 30.81
CA ALA A 191 11.14 -39.91 31.36
C ALA A 191 11.63 -41.30 30.92
N VAL A 192 12.16 -41.44 29.70
CA VAL A 192 12.78 -42.70 29.21
C VAL A 192 14.10 -42.99 29.94
N GLU A 193 14.94 -41.96 30.16
CA GLU A 193 16.20 -42.11 30.94
C GLU A 193 15.90 -42.57 32.35
N MET A 194 14.94 -41.97 33.05
CA MET A 194 14.51 -42.36 34.39
C MET A 194 13.93 -43.79 34.43
N LEU A 195 13.23 -44.23 33.40
CA LEU A 195 12.77 -45.61 33.28
C LEU A 195 13.94 -46.59 33.15
N GLY A 196 14.95 -46.25 32.35
CA GLY A 196 16.15 -47.06 32.17
C GLY A 196 17.00 -47.17 33.44
N GLU A 197 17.10 -46.10 34.22
CA GLU A 197 17.77 -46.13 35.54
C GLU A 197 17.00 -46.96 36.56
N SER A 198 15.67 -46.84 36.57
CA SER A 198 14.81 -47.64 37.45
C SER A 198 14.90 -49.15 37.17
N GLU A 199 15.01 -49.56 35.89
CA GLU A 199 15.20 -50.95 35.50
C GLU A 199 16.57 -51.50 35.94
N LYS A 200 17.63 -50.70 35.88
CA LYS A 200 18.96 -51.09 36.36
C LYS A 200 19.00 -51.32 37.89
N ALA A 201 18.36 -50.42 38.66
CA ALA A 201 18.27 -50.51 40.10
C ALA A 201 17.51 -51.77 40.56
N ILE A 202 16.44 -52.16 39.85
CA ILE A 202 15.69 -53.39 40.12
C ILE A 202 16.55 -54.64 39.79
N GLY A 203 17.36 -54.60 38.73
CA GLY A 203 18.32 -55.68 38.39
C GLY A 203 19.45 -55.89 39.36
N GLU A 204 19.79 -54.90 40.19
CA GLU A 204 20.84 -54.93 41.20
C GLU A 204 20.33 -55.34 42.59
N GLY A 205 19.09 -55.78 42.76
CA GLY A 205 18.55 -56.40 43.95
C GLY A 205 17.99 -55.51 45.04
N GLU A 206 17.72 -54.24 44.75
CA GLU A 206 16.93 -53.34 45.60
C GLU A 206 15.45 -53.63 45.51
N GLU A 207 14.90 -54.48 46.39
CA GLU A 207 13.46 -54.67 46.58
C GLU A 207 12.82 -53.41 47.19
N GLY A 208 12.62 -52.39 46.40
CA GLY A 208 11.86 -51.17 46.76
C GLY A 208 10.42 -51.25 46.23
N GLY A 209 9.45 -51.53 47.09
CA GLY A 209 8.02 -51.66 46.76
C GLY A 209 7.34 -50.40 46.24
N GLY A 210 8.09 -49.44 45.63
CA GLY A 210 7.63 -48.22 45.00
C GLY A 210 7.83 -48.15 43.45
N GLY A 211 8.53 -49.13 42.85
CA GLY A 211 8.96 -49.06 41.44
C GLY A 211 7.81 -49.05 40.43
N ASP A 212 6.77 -49.83 40.67
CA ASP A 212 5.62 -49.91 39.75
C ASP A 212 4.83 -48.60 39.66
N GLY A 213 4.67 -47.89 40.77
CA GLY A 213 3.96 -46.60 40.77
C GLY A 213 4.74 -45.49 40.02
N VAL A 214 6.07 -45.50 40.11
CA VAL A 214 6.93 -44.57 39.37
C VAL A 214 6.92 -44.88 37.89
N ARG A 215 7.02 -46.16 37.51
CA ARG A 215 6.96 -46.62 36.12
C ARG A 215 5.66 -46.23 35.44
N VAL A 216 4.48 -46.43 36.09
CA VAL A 216 3.18 -46.01 35.57
C VAL A 216 3.09 -44.51 35.34
N LYS A 217 3.64 -43.72 36.28
CA LYS A 217 3.67 -42.25 36.13
C LYS A 217 4.54 -41.81 34.97
N LEU A 218 5.73 -42.40 34.80
CA LEU A 218 6.64 -42.09 33.69
C LEU A 218 6.04 -42.47 32.33
N LEU A 219 5.40 -43.63 32.21
CA LEU A 219 4.68 -44.06 30.99
C LEU A 219 3.50 -43.15 30.68
N ALA A 220 2.76 -42.71 31.68
CA ALA A 220 1.68 -41.73 31.53
C ALA A 220 2.20 -40.38 31.03
N MET A 221 3.36 -39.91 31.53
CA MET A 221 4.05 -38.71 31.09
C MET A 221 4.50 -38.81 29.63
N ILE A 222 5.16 -39.90 29.24
CA ILE A 222 5.57 -40.16 27.84
C ILE A 222 4.34 -40.14 26.91
N THR A 223 3.27 -40.82 27.32
CA THR A 223 2.02 -40.86 26.54
C THR A 223 1.42 -39.49 26.39
N LYS A 224 1.40 -38.68 27.45
CA LYS A 224 0.88 -37.31 27.44
C LYS A 224 1.68 -36.42 26.50
N GLU A 225 3.00 -36.41 26.61
CA GLU A 225 3.88 -35.55 25.80
C GLU A 225 3.90 -36.01 24.33
N SER A 226 3.81 -37.33 24.05
CA SER A 226 3.67 -37.84 22.66
C SER A 226 2.38 -37.40 22.01
N LYS A 227 1.27 -37.44 22.72
CA LYS A 227 -0.04 -36.92 22.22
C LYS A 227 0.01 -35.42 21.98
N ARG A 228 0.68 -34.67 22.87
CA ARG A 228 0.89 -33.24 22.70
C ARG A 228 1.72 -32.91 21.45
N LEU A 229 2.80 -33.66 21.22
CA LEU A 229 3.64 -33.49 20.04
C LEU A 229 2.87 -33.85 18.75
N GLN A 230 2.05 -34.91 18.77
CA GLN A 230 1.20 -35.27 17.65
C GLN A 230 0.21 -34.15 17.31
N ALA A 231 -0.45 -33.56 18.31
CA ALA A 231 -1.39 -32.44 18.11
C ALA A 231 -0.68 -31.21 17.51
N LEU A 232 0.52 -30.85 18.06
CA LEU A 232 1.33 -29.76 17.53
C LEU A 232 1.69 -29.97 16.06
N VAL A 233 2.17 -31.16 15.69
CA VAL A 233 2.51 -31.47 14.29
C VAL A 233 1.27 -31.34 13.39
N GLN A 234 0.11 -31.81 13.85
CA GLN A 234 -1.14 -31.67 13.09
C GLN A 234 -1.53 -30.22 12.90
N GLU A 235 -1.48 -29.39 13.95
CA GLU A 235 -1.77 -27.94 13.84
C GLU A 235 -0.81 -27.22 12.86
N ILE A 236 0.49 -27.59 12.85
CA ILE A 236 1.47 -27.07 11.89
C ILE A 236 1.13 -27.46 10.46
N LEU A 237 0.77 -28.75 10.23
CA LEU A 237 0.39 -29.22 8.91
C LEU A 237 -0.89 -28.55 8.40
N ASP A 238 -1.86 -28.34 9.27
CA ASP A 238 -3.10 -27.64 8.94
C ASP A 238 -2.83 -26.18 8.57
N LEU A 239 -1.98 -25.49 9.36
CA LEU A 239 -1.58 -24.13 9.05
C LEU A 239 -0.82 -24.04 7.71
N ALA A 240 0.11 -24.96 7.45
CA ALA A 240 0.85 -25.04 6.19
C ALA A 240 -0.07 -25.32 4.98
N ARG A 241 -1.12 -26.15 5.16
CA ARG A 241 -2.14 -26.35 4.14
C ARG A 241 -2.93 -25.07 3.88
N LEU A 242 -3.38 -24.37 4.92
CA LEU A 242 -4.15 -23.14 4.82
C LEU A 242 -3.35 -21.99 4.19
N GLU A 243 -2.03 -22.00 4.29
CA GLU A 243 -1.16 -21.02 3.60
C GLU A 243 -1.14 -21.25 2.08
N ARG A 244 -1.21 -22.51 1.64
CA ARG A 244 -1.22 -22.89 0.23
C ARG A 244 -2.60 -22.77 -0.43
N VAL A 245 -3.67 -22.92 0.35
CA VAL A 245 -5.08 -22.95 -0.13
C VAL A 245 -5.59 -21.56 -0.56
N GLY A 246 -4.82 -20.47 -0.41
CA GLY A 246 -5.27 -19.10 -0.72
C GLY A 246 -5.92 -18.91 -2.11
N GLU A 247 -5.77 -19.84 -3.04
CA GLU A 247 -6.34 -19.78 -4.40
C GLU A 247 -7.42 -20.83 -4.71
N LYS A 248 -7.67 -21.83 -3.84
CA LYS A 248 -8.58 -22.97 -4.15
C LYS A 248 -9.42 -23.40 -2.95
N LEU A 249 -10.25 -22.48 -2.39
CA LEU A 249 -11.29 -22.88 -1.46
C LEU A 249 -12.35 -23.70 -2.20
N ASN A 250 -12.72 -24.85 -1.64
CA ASN A 250 -13.86 -25.64 -2.11
C ASN A 250 -15.18 -25.04 -1.59
N ARG A 251 -15.57 -23.89 -2.15
CA ARG A 251 -16.77 -23.16 -1.74
C ARG A 251 -18.00 -23.86 -2.29
N VAL A 252 -18.84 -24.32 -1.38
CA VAL A 252 -20.15 -24.87 -1.69
C VAL A 252 -21.23 -24.12 -0.91
N GLU A 253 -22.45 -24.13 -1.40
CA GLU A 253 -23.58 -23.60 -0.66
C GLU A 253 -23.87 -24.48 0.54
N THR A 254 -23.60 -23.98 1.74
CA THR A 254 -23.61 -24.74 2.99
C THR A 254 -24.68 -24.21 3.92
N ASP A 255 -25.50 -25.12 4.46
CA ASP A 255 -26.43 -24.80 5.56
C ASP A 255 -25.65 -24.65 6.87
N LEU A 256 -25.46 -23.41 7.30
CA LEU A 256 -24.73 -23.11 8.52
C LEU A 256 -25.47 -23.55 9.79
N ALA A 257 -26.80 -23.65 9.75
CA ALA A 257 -27.57 -24.13 10.90
C ALA A 257 -27.32 -25.61 11.16
N ALA A 258 -27.32 -26.41 10.08
CA ALA A 258 -26.96 -27.84 10.15
C ALA A 258 -25.54 -28.03 10.66
N LEU A 259 -24.57 -27.26 10.11
CA LEU A 259 -23.16 -27.31 10.50
C LEU A 259 -22.97 -26.99 11.99
N VAL A 260 -23.62 -25.93 12.49
CA VAL A 260 -23.60 -25.53 13.90
C VAL A 260 -24.16 -26.61 14.78
N ALA A 261 -25.29 -27.23 14.38
CA ALA A 261 -25.92 -28.32 15.14
C ALA A 261 -25.03 -29.55 15.23
N ASP A 262 -24.37 -29.93 14.13
CA ASP A 262 -23.44 -31.08 14.08
C ASP A 262 -22.25 -30.88 15.01
N VAL A 263 -21.61 -29.68 14.96
CA VAL A 263 -20.49 -29.32 15.85
C VAL A 263 -20.97 -29.33 17.30
N ALA A 264 -22.09 -28.69 17.60
CA ALA A 264 -22.61 -28.63 18.95
C ALA A 264 -22.92 -30.02 19.52
N GLN A 265 -23.52 -30.92 18.73
CA GLN A 265 -23.79 -32.30 19.12
C GLN A 265 -22.50 -33.07 19.38
N ARG A 266 -21.49 -32.98 18.52
CA ARG A 266 -20.20 -33.64 18.64
C ARG A 266 -19.47 -33.28 19.91
N TYR A 267 -19.52 -31.99 20.26
CA TYR A 267 -18.85 -31.47 21.45
C TYR A 267 -19.75 -31.45 22.70
N GLY A 268 -21.02 -31.79 22.61
CA GLY A 268 -21.96 -31.73 23.74
C GLY A 268 -22.14 -30.33 24.30
N VAL A 269 -22.19 -29.31 23.42
CA VAL A 269 -22.42 -27.92 23.79
C VAL A 269 -23.81 -27.47 23.32
N VAL A 270 -24.30 -26.34 23.87
CA VAL A 270 -25.64 -25.85 23.54
C VAL A 270 -25.60 -25.11 22.20
N ALA A 271 -26.39 -25.58 21.23
CA ALA A 271 -26.60 -24.82 19.99
C ALA A 271 -27.78 -23.84 20.18
N ARG A 272 -27.60 -22.59 19.72
CA ARG A 272 -28.67 -21.59 19.64
C ARG A 272 -28.71 -21.01 18.23
N ALA A 273 -29.91 -20.70 17.76
CA ALA A 273 -30.12 -19.93 16.55
C ALA A 273 -30.92 -18.69 16.94
N ASP A 274 -30.28 -17.53 16.96
CA ASP A 274 -30.94 -16.24 17.20
C ASP A 274 -31.62 -15.70 15.93
N ALA A 275 -31.80 -16.55 14.94
CA ALA A 275 -32.58 -16.23 13.75
C ALA A 275 -34.06 -16.12 14.16
N ALA A 276 -34.71 -15.02 13.80
CA ALA A 276 -36.16 -14.87 13.96
C ALA A 276 -36.89 -16.12 13.46
N PRO A 277 -38.03 -16.51 14.04
CA PRO A 277 -38.68 -17.81 13.78
C PRO A 277 -39.03 -18.15 12.32
N ARG A 278 -38.66 -17.28 11.37
CA ARG A 278 -38.87 -17.45 9.92
C ARG A 278 -37.60 -17.80 9.12
N LEU A 279 -36.39 -17.84 9.70
CA LEU A 279 -35.14 -18.19 9.02
C LEU A 279 -34.64 -19.54 9.55
N GLN A 280 -35.27 -20.63 9.12
CA GLN A 280 -34.86 -21.99 9.50
C GLN A 280 -33.54 -22.44 8.83
N THR A 281 -33.09 -21.77 7.78
CA THR A 281 -31.85 -22.11 7.05
C THR A 281 -31.08 -20.85 6.66
N VAL A 282 -29.81 -20.78 7.06
CA VAL A 282 -28.86 -19.74 6.65
C VAL A 282 -27.81 -20.39 5.78
N PHE A 283 -27.82 -20.07 4.49
CA PHE A 283 -26.83 -20.60 3.55
C PHE A 283 -25.68 -19.61 3.35
N ALA A 284 -24.45 -20.13 3.32
CA ALA A 284 -23.27 -19.36 2.95
C ALA A 284 -22.44 -20.14 1.91
N SER A 285 -21.82 -19.40 0.99
CA SER A 285 -20.84 -19.98 0.06
C SER A 285 -19.49 -20.11 0.78
N CYS A 286 -19.22 -21.25 1.39
CA CYS A 286 -18.03 -21.50 2.17
C CYS A 286 -17.48 -22.92 1.94
N ASP A 287 -16.29 -23.16 2.44
CA ASP A 287 -15.72 -24.51 2.56
C ASP A 287 -16.17 -25.09 3.91
N PRO A 288 -17.11 -26.07 3.92
CA PRO A 288 -17.72 -26.55 5.15
C PRO A 288 -16.71 -27.22 6.09
N GLN A 289 -15.68 -27.88 5.55
CA GLN A 289 -14.67 -28.55 6.36
C GLN A 289 -13.81 -27.54 7.13
N LEU A 290 -13.44 -26.44 6.49
CA LEU A 290 -12.67 -25.39 7.12
C LEU A 290 -13.51 -24.61 8.15
N VAL A 291 -14.77 -24.32 7.85
CA VAL A 291 -15.66 -23.65 8.82
C VAL A 291 -15.91 -24.54 10.03
N GLU A 292 -16.13 -25.84 9.83
CA GLU A 292 -16.23 -26.83 10.89
C GLU A 292 -14.96 -26.87 11.76
N GLN A 293 -13.78 -26.89 11.13
CA GLN A 293 -12.50 -26.84 11.83
C GLN A 293 -12.36 -25.56 12.68
N ALA A 294 -12.78 -24.41 12.14
CA ALA A 294 -12.74 -23.16 12.89
C ALA A 294 -13.64 -23.20 14.13
N LEU A 295 -14.87 -23.70 13.98
CA LEU A 295 -15.81 -23.84 15.09
C LEU A 295 -15.31 -24.85 16.14
N SER A 296 -14.76 -25.97 15.69
CA SER A 296 -14.16 -27.00 16.57
C SER A 296 -13.02 -26.40 17.39
N ASN A 297 -12.11 -25.65 16.76
CA ASN A 297 -11.02 -24.96 17.46
C ASN A 297 -11.52 -23.97 18.52
N LEU A 298 -12.59 -23.20 18.21
CA LEU A 298 -13.17 -22.27 19.17
C LEU A 298 -13.83 -22.99 20.36
N VAL A 299 -14.60 -24.06 20.10
CA VAL A 299 -15.26 -24.84 21.16
C VAL A 299 -14.23 -25.59 22.01
N GLU A 300 -13.18 -26.16 21.42
CA GLU A 300 -12.08 -26.80 22.15
C GLU A 300 -11.33 -25.80 23.02
N ASN A 301 -11.09 -24.58 22.50
CA ASN A 301 -10.47 -23.50 23.27
C ASN A 301 -11.35 -23.13 24.49
N ALA A 302 -12.66 -22.97 24.29
CA ALA A 302 -13.60 -22.72 25.38
C ALA A 302 -13.58 -23.84 26.42
N LYS A 303 -13.64 -25.12 26.02
CA LYS A 303 -13.58 -26.26 26.94
C LYS A 303 -12.29 -26.32 27.75
N ARG A 304 -11.18 -26.00 27.10
CA ARG A 304 -9.82 -26.09 27.69
C ARG A 304 -9.53 -24.98 28.69
N HIS A 305 -10.00 -23.77 28.41
CA HIS A 305 -9.57 -22.55 29.12
C HIS A 305 -10.63 -21.90 29.98
N SER A 306 -11.91 -22.14 29.72
CA SER A 306 -12.99 -21.51 30.51
C SER A 306 -13.10 -22.07 31.93
N GLY A 307 -12.77 -23.34 32.13
CA GLY A 307 -13.07 -24.04 33.39
C GLY A 307 -14.58 -24.24 33.60
N SER A 308 -15.41 -23.92 32.62
CA SER A 308 -16.88 -24.03 32.65
C SER A 308 -17.37 -25.05 31.63
N THR A 309 -18.44 -25.74 31.95
CA THR A 309 -19.17 -26.61 31.01
C THR A 309 -20.25 -25.85 30.25
N ASP A 310 -20.55 -24.60 30.65
CA ASP A 310 -21.57 -23.76 30.02
C ASP A 310 -20.97 -23.05 28.79
N ILE A 311 -21.00 -23.75 27.67
CA ILE A 311 -20.52 -23.25 26.39
C ILE A 311 -21.69 -23.23 25.40
N THR A 312 -21.91 -22.10 24.77
CA THR A 312 -22.99 -21.89 23.79
C THR A 312 -22.41 -21.58 22.42
N LEU A 313 -22.87 -22.27 21.38
CA LEU A 313 -22.58 -22.02 19.97
C LEU A 313 -23.81 -21.41 19.32
N THR A 314 -23.74 -20.15 18.90
CA THR A 314 -24.88 -19.39 18.36
C THR A 314 -24.66 -19.04 16.90
N LEU A 315 -25.67 -19.30 16.06
CA LEU A 315 -25.79 -18.77 14.71
C LEU A 315 -26.67 -17.52 14.75
N ALA A 316 -26.10 -16.36 14.54
CA ALA A 316 -26.88 -15.12 14.46
C ALA A 316 -27.37 -14.87 13.03
N ALA A 317 -28.53 -14.18 12.93
CA ALA A 317 -29.04 -13.78 11.63
C ALA A 317 -28.03 -12.93 10.84
N PRO A 318 -28.04 -13.04 9.49
CA PRO A 318 -27.21 -12.18 8.65
C PRO A 318 -27.54 -10.71 8.90
N ASP A 319 -26.50 -9.89 8.99
CA ASP A 319 -26.66 -8.45 9.12
C ASP A 319 -27.01 -7.78 7.77
N PRO A 320 -27.38 -6.48 7.76
CA PRO A 320 -27.70 -5.77 6.51
C PRO A 320 -26.55 -5.70 5.50
N SER A 321 -25.29 -5.91 5.95
CA SER A 321 -24.11 -5.96 5.08
C SER A 321 -23.90 -7.33 4.43
N GLY A 322 -24.73 -8.31 4.75
CA GLY A 322 -24.63 -9.67 4.24
C GLY A 322 -23.59 -10.53 4.96
N LEU A 323 -23.26 -10.20 6.21
CA LEU A 323 -22.37 -11.00 7.05
C LEU A 323 -23.17 -11.83 8.03
N VAL A 324 -22.91 -13.12 8.10
CA VAL A 324 -23.41 -14.02 9.15
C VAL A 324 -22.37 -14.15 10.26
N ARG A 325 -22.82 -14.25 11.49
CA ARG A 325 -21.97 -14.41 12.66
C ARG A 325 -22.19 -15.76 13.33
N LEU A 326 -21.08 -16.47 13.51
CA LEU A 326 -20.99 -17.71 14.27
C LEU A 326 -20.29 -17.38 15.60
N ILE A 327 -21.00 -17.54 16.73
CA ILE A 327 -20.56 -17.03 18.03
C ILE A 327 -20.37 -18.22 18.96
N VAL A 328 -19.15 -18.33 19.53
CA VAL A 328 -18.86 -19.27 20.63
C VAL A 328 -18.67 -18.45 21.89
N GLU A 329 -19.51 -18.71 22.90
CA GLU A 329 -19.49 -18.04 24.18
C GLU A 329 -19.30 -19.04 25.31
N ASP A 330 -18.40 -18.74 26.22
CA ASP A 330 -18.18 -19.49 27.46
C ASP A 330 -18.46 -18.62 28.69
N ARG A 331 -18.68 -19.24 29.85
CA ARG A 331 -18.89 -18.62 31.14
C ARG A 331 -17.68 -18.85 32.07
N GLY A 332 -16.47 -18.84 31.48
CA GLY A 332 -15.22 -19.05 32.20
C GLY A 332 -14.61 -17.81 32.81
N ILE A 333 -13.29 -17.88 33.00
CA ILE A 333 -12.51 -16.80 33.65
C ILE A 333 -12.33 -15.55 32.76
N GLY A 334 -12.64 -15.64 31.47
CA GLY A 334 -12.36 -14.60 30.48
C GLY A 334 -10.87 -14.48 30.11
N ILE A 335 -10.54 -13.42 29.38
CA ILE A 335 -9.20 -13.18 28.85
C ILE A 335 -8.72 -11.81 29.35
N PRO A 336 -7.50 -11.69 29.95
CA PRO A 336 -6.95 -10.39 30.33
C PRO A 336 -6.91 -9.43 29.15
N ALA A 337 -7.32 -8.18 29.36
CA ALA A 337 -7.54 -7.19 28.31
C ALA A 337 -6.29 -6.95 27.44
N GLU A 338 -5.11 -7.00 28.06
CA GLU A 338 -3.80 -6.86 27.38
C GLU A 338 -3.51 -7.97 26.36
N HIS A 339 -4.10 -9.15 26.53
CA HIS A 339 -3.91 -10.29 25.63
C HIS A 339 -4.91 -10.31 24.46
N ILE A 340 -6.10 -9.72 24.60
CA ILE A 340 -7.17 -9.76 23.57
C ILE A 340 -6.67 -9.36 22.17
N PRO A 341 -5.85 -8.30 21.99
CA PRO A 341 -5.35 -7.93 20.67
C PRO A 341 -4.41 -8.98 20.06
N ARG A 342 -3.81 -9.83 20.88
CA ARG A 342 -2.72 -10.75 20.52
C ARG A 342 -3.12 -12.24 20.49
N ILE A 343 -4.29 -12.61 21.02
CA ILE A 343 -4.70 -14.03 21.11
C ILE A 343 -4.78 -14.77 19.78
N PHE A 344 -4.88 -14.02 18.66
CA PHE A 344 -4.87 -14.58 17.33
C PHE A 344 -3.47 -14.64 16.69
N GLU A 345 -2.44 -14.17 17.40
CA GLU A 345 -1.04 -14.38 16.99
C GLU A 345 -0.65 -15.85 17.19
N ARG A 346 0.23 -16.36 16.34
CA ARG A 346 0.72 -17.75 16.44
C ARG A 346 1.51 -17.92 17.69
N PHE A 347 1.39 -19.08 18.35
CA PHE A 347 2.09 -19.44 19.59
C PHE A 347 1.81 -18.50 20.77
N HIS A 348 0.87 -17.55 20.62
CA HIS A 348 0.50 -16.67 21.71
C HIS A 348 -0.28 -17.41 22.80
N ARG A 349 0.10 -17.20 24.06
CA ARG A 349 -0.51 -17.84 25.24
C ARG A 349 -0.61 -16.81 26.36
N VAL A 350 -1.72 -16.82 27.08
CA VAL A 350 -1.95 -15.92 28.22
C VAL A 350 -1.08 -16.33 29.41
N ASP A 351 -1.01 -17.62 29.71
CA ASP A 351 -0.19 -18.18 30.80
C ASP A 351 0.58 -19.41 30.29
N PRO A 352 1.91 -19.28 30.06
CA PRO A 352 2.74 -20.38 29.58
C PRO A 352 2.80 -21.58 30.55
N ALA A 353 2.73 -21.35 31.87
CA ALA A 353 2.83 -22.39 32.85
C ALA A 353 1.58 -23.29 32.92
N ARG A 354 0.40 -22.69 32.99
CA ARG A 354 -0.89 -23.43 32.95
C ARG A 354 -1.11 -24.11 31.62
N ALA A 355 -0.63 -23.49 30.56
CA ALA A 355 -0.82 -24.02 29.21
C ALA A 355 0.04 -25.25 28.94
N ALA A 356 1.16 -25.48 29.70
CA ALA A 356 1.93 -26.72 29.68
C ALA A 356 1.09 -27.92 30.15
N GLU A 357 0.20 -27.73 31.12
CA GLU A 357 -0.71 -28.77 31.61
C GLU A 357 -1.88 -29.03 30.66
N SER A 358 -2.37 -28.00 29.99
CA SER A 358 -3.56 -28.08 29.09
C SER A 358 -3.26 -28.49 27.65
N GLY A 359 -2.00 -28.53 27.22
CA GLY A 359 -1.54 -29.20 26.00
C GLY A 359 -1.77 -28.50 24.67
N GLY A 360 -2.11 -27.21 24.62
CA GLY A 360 -2.30 -26.47 23.34
C GLY A 360 -1.03 -25.76 22.88
N ALA A 361 -0.72 -25.79 21.57
CA ALA A 361 0.44 -25.10 20.99
C ALA A 361 0.25 -23.61 20.74
N GLY A 362 -0.95 -23.06 20.97
CA GLY A 362 -1.25 -21.65 20.66
C GLY A 362 -1.44 -21.36 19.16
N LEU A 363 -1.67 -22.39 18.34
CA LEU A 363 -1.93 -22.24 16.91
C LEU A 363 -3.42 -22.22 16.57
N GLY A 364 -4.29 -22.82 17.38
CA GLY A 364 -5.71 -23.01 17.09
C GLY A 364 -6.45 -21.71 16.75
N LEU A 365 -6.30 -20.63 17.53
CA LEU A 365 -6.92 -19.34 17.26
C LEU A 365 -6.36 -18.64 16.01
N SER A 366 -5.07 -18.83 15.72
CA SER A 366 -4.45 -18.31 14.49
C SER A 366 -4.98 -19.04 13.23
N ILE A 367 -5.27 -20.33 13.35
CA ILE A 367 -5.95 -21.15 12.33
C ILE A 367 -7.38 -20.62 12.08
N VAL A 368 -8.15 -20.36 13.15
CA VAL A 368 -9.50 -19.78 13.05
C VAL A 368 -9.45 -18.44 12.27
N ARG A 369 -8.54 -17.54 12.61
CA ARG A 369 -8.41 -16.25 11.93
C ARG A 369 -8.00 -16.41 10.47
N ARG A 370 -7.14 -17.37 10.16
CA ARG A 370 -6.75 -17.69 8.78
C ARG A 370 -7.94 -18.20 7.97
N ILE A 371 -8.72 -19.10 8.53
CA ILE A 371 -9.94 -19.64 7.89
C ILE A 371 -10.95 -18.52 7.64
N ALA A 372 -11.22 -17.66 8.64
CA ALA A 372 -12.10 -16.51 8.50
C ALA A 372 -11.70 -15.62 7.32
N ARG A 373 -10.43 -15.24 7.25
CA ARG A 373 -9.88 -14.38 6.19
C ARG A 373 -9.89 -15.02 4.80
N LEU A 374 -9.67 -16.33 4.71
CA LEU A 374 -9.79 -17.05 3.44
C LEU A 374 -11.23 -16.99 2.90
N HIS A 375 -12.22 -16.92 3.79
CA HIS A 375 -13.62 -16.78 3.43
C HIS A 375 -14.06 -15.31 3.21
N GLY A 376 -13.17 -14.34 3.43
CA GLY A 376 -13.49 -12.90 3.30
C GLY A 376 -14.15 -12.30 4.53
N GLY A 377 -14.08 -13.00 5.67
CA GLY A 377 -14.52 -12.53 6.98
C GLY A 377 -13.36 -12.23 7.93
N ASP A 378 -13.66 -12.16 9.22
CA ASP A 378 -12.65 -12.08 10.30
C ASP A 378 -13.21 -12.73 11.58
N VAL A 379 -12.37 -12.82 12.62
CA VAL A 379 -12.75 -13.29 13.94
C VAL A 379 -12.37 -12.26 14.99
N THR A 380 -13.28 -12.02 15.93
CA THR A 380 -13.09 -11.09 17.06
C THR A 380 -13.31 -11.82 18.38
N CYS A 381 -12.78 -11.25 19.45
CA CYS A 381 -12.96 -11.74 20.81
C CYS A 381 -13.27 -10.57 21.75
N GLU A 382 -14.19 -10.81 22.67
CA GLU A 382 -14.54 -9.89 23.75
C GLU A 382 -14.84 -10.67 25.03
N ASN A 383 -14.64 -10.03 26.20
CA ASN A 383 -15.10 -10.60 27.45
C ASN A 383 -16.58 -10.35 27.66
N VAL A 384 -17.27 -11.33 28.26
CA VAL A 384 -18.69 -11.27 28.58
C VAL A 384 -18.86 -11.03 30.08
N LEU A 385 -19.80 -10.17 30.46
CA LEU A 385 -20.15 -9.94 31.88
C LEU A 385 -21.13 -10.99 32.37
N PRO A 386 -21.05 -11.43 33.65
CA PRO A 386 -20.04 -11.05 34.64
C PRO A 386 -18.69 -11.77 34.43
N HIS A 387 -18.63 -12.90 33.74
CA HIS A 387 -17.44 -13.70 33.45
C HIS A 387 -17.60 -14.45 32.15
N GLY A 388 -16.50 -14.67 31.41
CA GLY A 388 -16.46 -15.46 30.20
C GLY A 388 -15.83 -14.74 29.01
N ALA A 389 -15.69 -15.47 27.91
CA ALA A 389 -15.20 -14.93 26.62
C ALA A 389 -16.21 -15.26 25.52
N ARG A 390 -16.32 -14.35 24.55
CA ARG A 390 -17.11 -14.50 23.34
C ARG A 390 -16.22 -14.34 22.13
N PHE A 391 -16.19 -15.36 21.30
CA PHE A 391 -15.53 -15.35 20.01
C PHE A 391 -16.58 -15.25 18.93
N THR A 392 -16.44 -14.29 18.02
CA THR A 392 -17.36 -14.04 16.90
C THR A 392 -16.63 -14.23 15.59
N LEU A 393 -16.96 -15.31 14.88
CA LEU A 393 -16.50 -15.59 13.52
C LEU A 393 -17.50 -15.01 12.54
N THR A 394 -17.07 -14.12 11.65
CA THR A 394 -17.90 -13.51 10.60
C THR A 394 -17.59 -14.13 9.24
N LEU A 395 -18.63 -14.43 8.46
CA LEU A 395 -18.50 -14.94 7.12
C LEU A 395 -19.45 -14.19 6.18
N PRO A 396 -19.08 -13.92 4.90
CA PRO A 396 -20.04 -13.44 3.91
C PRO A 396 -21.12 -14.48 3.64
N CYS A 397 -22.36 -14.06 3.71
CA CYS A 397 -23.54 -14.86 3.43
C CYS A 397 -24.19 -14.37 2.13
N ALA A 398 -24.53 -15.26 1.23
CA ALA A 398 -25.46 -14.93 0.17
C ALA A 398 -26.84 -14.77 0.84
N ILE A 399 -27.31 -13.54 0.99
CA ILE A 399 -28.67 -13.31 1.44
C ILE A 399 -29.55 -14.03 0.43
N ALA A 400 -30.13 -15.17 0.82
CA ALA A 400 -31.19 -15.78 0.04
C ALA A 400 -32.25 -14.69 -0.15
N ARG A 401 -32.41 -14.19 -1.37
CA ARG A 401 -33.52 -13.32 -1.74
C ARG A 401 -34.79 -14.12 -1.56
N GLY A 402 -35.20 -14.25 -0.32
CA GLY A 402 -36.52 -14.75 0.04
C GLY A 402 -37.51 -13.82 -0.62
N THR A 403 -38.19 -14.32 -1.62
CA THR A 403 -39.35 -13.74 -2.26
C THR A 403 -40.30 -13.23 -1.18
N CYS A 404 -40.23 -11.93 -0.89
CA CYS A 404 -41.36 -11.21 -0.32
C CYS A 404 -42.42 -11.14 -1.43
N ALA A 405 -43.15 -12.26 -1.63
CA ALA A 405 -44.41 -12.24 -2.33
C ALA A 405 -45.42 -11.55 -1.40
N CYS A 406 -45.37 -10.23 -1.38
CA CYS A 406 -46.43 -9.41 -0.82
C CYS A 406 -47.61 -9.53 -1.78
N ASN A 407 -48.51 -10.49 -1.49
CA ASN A 407 -49.74 -10.75 -2.17
C ASN A 407 -50.74 -9.61 -1.81
N SER A 408 -50.58 -8.45 -2.44
CA SER A 408 -51.60 -7.42 -2.44
C SER A 408 -52.71 -7.81 -3.40
N ARG A 409 -53.58 -8.72 -2.98
CA ARG A 409 -54.94 -8.82 -3.55
C ARG A 409 -55.74 -7.64 -3.01
N HIS A 410 -55.76 -6.55 -3.72
CA HIS A 410 -56.83 -5.57 -3.59
C HIS A 410 -58.04 -6.13 -4.31
N SER A 411 -59.01 -6.55 -3.50
CA SER A 411 -60.38 -6.82 -3.90
C SER A 411 -61.04 -5.45 -4.24
N THR A 412 -61.36 -5.26 -5.52
CA THR A 412 -62.30 -4.25 -5.99
C THR A 412 -63.72 -4.72 -5.65
N ARG A 413 -64.40 -3.86 -4.92
CA ARG A 413 -65.87 -3.56 -5.09
C ARG A 413 -66.11 -2.09 -4.76
#